data_45a153050ecaaa794fedbd48b27e1dc3
#
_entry.id   45a153050ecaaa794fedbd48b27e1dc3
#
_cell.length_a   1.000
_cell.length_b   1.000
_cell.length_c   1.000
_cell.angle_alpha   90.00
_cell.angle_beta   90.00
_cell.angle_gamma   90.00
#
_symmetry.space_group_name_H-M   'P 1'
#
loop_
_entity.id
_entity.type
_entity.pdbx_description
1 polymer ?
#
loop_
_entity_poly.entity_id
_entity_poly.type
_entity_poly.pdbx_seq_one_letter_code
_entity_poly.pdbx_strand_id
1 'polypeptide(L)'
;GSLALSAFGLGLLVFVGILAPLLAPHDPNSTNLLARNTPPFWMDGGNWDYFLGTDNIGRDLLSRCLYGIRTSFGIAIFGLIFSAFLGVSLGLLSGLGGTWVDRSVMTVTDTFITLPNLLLLLCGIALLGTEIWVLIVMIGFVRWEAYARIVRGQVLALRGQGYVEACRALGGGNVRVALVHVLPNLAGPLIVSLTLSFPGVLLMEAGLSFLGVGVQPPTASLGRMIGEGRDYLINAWWISGIPSIIIVSITLLFQLVGDGLRDRIDVYSND
;
A
#
# COMPACT_ATOMS: atom_id res chain seq x y z
N GLY A 1 0.19 21.34 -13.50
CA GLY A 1 -1.25 21.04 -13.62
C GLY A 1 -1.60 19.61 -13.20
N SER A 2 -1.01 18.61 -13.81
CA SER A 2 -1.36 17.18 -13.59
C SER A 2 -1.14 16.71 -12.15
N LEU A 3 -0.01 17.02 -11.55
CA LEU A 3 0.30 16.64 -10.15
C LEU A 3 -0.71 17.21 -9.14
N ALA A 4 -1.13 18.47 -9.31
CA ALA A 4 -2.10 19.07 -8.39
C ALA A 4 -3.48 18.40 -8.50
N LEU A 5 -3.90 18.07 -9.72
CA LEU A 5 -5.18 17.40 -9.96
C LEU A 5 -5.17 15.96 -9.41
N SER A 6 -4.11 15.20 -9.67
CA SER A 6 -3.97 13.83 -9.13
C SER A 6 -3.85 13.81 -7.61
N ALA A 7 -3.09 14.74 -7.02
CA ALA A 7 -2.99 14.88 -5.57
C ALA A 7 -4.34 15.27 -4.93
N PHE A 8 -5.11 16.16 -5.57
CA PHE A 8 -6.46 16.50 -5.12
C PHE A 8 -7.42 15.30 -5.19
N GLY A 9 -7.42 14.57 -6.32
CA GLY A 9 -8.24 13.36 -6.48
C GLY A 9 -7.90 12.28 -5.47
N LEU A 10 -6.60 12.06 -5.23
CA LEU A 10 -6.13 11.13 -4.22
C LEU A 10 -6.53 11.57 -2.81
N GLY A 11 -6.34 12.86 -2.49
CA GLY A 11 -6.75 13.44 -1.21
C GLY A 11 -8.25 13.28 -0.96
N LEU A 12 -9.07 13.47 -1.99
CA LEU A 12 -10.52 13.28 -1.92
C LEU A 12 -10.88 11.81 -1.62
N LEU A 13 -10.26 10.84 -2.31
CA LEU A 13 -10.52 9.41 -2.05
C LEU A 13 -10.10 8.99 -0.64
N VAL A 14 -8.95 9.46 -0.17
CA VAL A 14 -8.48 9.21 1.19
C VAL A 14 -9.44 9.83 2.22
N PHE A 15 -9.84 11.08 1.99
CA PHE A 15 -10.77 11.80 2.85
C PHE A 15 -12.12 11.09 2.94
N VAL A 16 -12.66 10.64 1.81
CA VAL A 16 -13.89 9.84 1.74
C VAL A 16 -13.75 8.53 2.51
N GLY A 17 -12.62 7.84 2.38
CA GLY A 17 -12.34 6.62 3.15
C GLY A 17 -12.24 6.85 4.66
N ILE A 18 -11.61 7.95 5.09
CA ILE A 18 -11.52 8.32 6.52
C ILE A 18 -12.91 8.64 7.08
N LEU A 19 -13.71 9.38 6.32
CA LEU A 19 -15.08 9.77 6.70
C LEU A 19 -16.12 8.69 6.39
N ALA A 20 -15.72 7.47 6.02
CA ALA A 20 -16.65 6.36 5.76
C ALA A 20 -17.73 6.19 6.83
N PRO A 21 -17.44 6.26 8.15
CA PRO A 21 -18.47 6.13 9.19
C PRO A 21 -19.52 7.25 9.19
N LEU A 22 -19.21 8.41 8.62
CA LEU A 22 -20.11 9.55 8.53
C LEU A 22 -20.83 9.61 7.17
N LEU A 23 -20.23 9.09 6.13
CA LEU A 23 -20.72 9.15 4.75
C LEU A 23 -21.52 7.91 4.35
N ALA A 24 -21.36 6.79 5.06
CA ALA A 24 -22.07 5.56 4.75
C ALA A 24 -23.56 5.70 5.09
N PRO A 25 -24.47 5.51 4.10
CA PRO A 25 -25.90 5.62 4.35
C PRO A 25 -26.45 4.47 5.20
N HIS A 26 -25.78 3.30 5.16
CA HIS A 26 -26.18 2.11 5.90
C HIS A 26 -24.98 1.50 6.65
N ASP A 27 -25.27 0.63 7.62
CA ASP A 27 -24.23 -0.22 8.20
C ASP A 27 -23.69 -1.18 7.12
N PRO A 28 -22.37 -1.18 6.84
CA PRO A 28 -21.77 -2.01 5.80
C PRO A 28 -21.96 -3.52 6.01
N ASN A 29 -22.35 -3.95 7.20
CA ASN A 29 -22.55 -5.34 7.57
C ASN A 29 -24.02 -5.72 7.70
N SER A 30 -24.93 -4.76 7.64
CA SER A 30 -26.38 -5.00 7.68
C SER A 30 -26.83 -5.77 6.44
N THR A 31 -27.45 -6.93 6.63
CA THR A 31 -27.92 -7.81 5.55
C THR A 31 -29.42 -7.67 5.35
N ASN A 32 -29.86 -7.56 4.08
CA ASN A 32 -31.25 -7.57 3.69
C ASN A 32 -31.49 -8.56 2.55
N LEU A 33 -31.84 -9.78 2.90
CA LEU A 33 -32.01 -10.86 1.89
C LEU A 33 -33.09 -10.57 0.85
N LEU A 34 -34.05 -9.69 1.13
CA LEU A 34 -35.06 -9.26 0.16
C LEU A 34 -34.49 -8.31 -0.90
N ALA A 35 -33.40 -7.62 -0.59
CA ALA A 35 -32.72 -6.69 -1.48
C ALA A 35 -31.44 -7.29 -2.09
N ARG A 36 -31.35 -8.63 -2.21
CA ARG A 36 -30.17 -9.30 -2.82
C ARG A 36 -30.00 -8.91 -4.28
N ASN A 37 -28.75 -8.60 -4.66
CA ASN A 37 -28.37 -8.25 -6.03
C ASN A 37 -29.27 -7.13 -6.61
N THR A 38 -29.75 -6.20 -5.80
CA THR A 38 -30.46 -5.01 -6.27
C THR A 38 -29.49 -4.19 -7.12
N PRO A 39 -29.85 -3.83 -8.36
CA PRO A 39 -28.97 -3.04 -9.21
C PRO A 39 -28.81 -1.60 -8.73
N PRO A 40 -27.75 -0.89 -9.18
CA PRO A 40 -27.58 0.54 -8.93
C PRO A 40 -28.78 1.36 -9.40
N PHE A 41 -29.00 2.54 -8.77
CA PHE A 41 -30.17 3.38 -9.02
C PHE A 41 -30.41 3.76 -10.48
N TRP A 42 -29.35 3.79 -11.31
CA TRP A 42 -29.44 4.12 -12.75
C TRP A 42 -29.77 2.93 -13.65
N MET A 43 -29.98 1.74 -13.11
CA MET A 43 -30.35 0.54 -13.85
C MET A 43 -31.81 0.15 -13.56
N ASP A 44 -32.42 -0.57 -14.48
CA ASP A 44 -33.77 -1.12 -14.30
C ASP A 44 -33.86 -2.01 -13.06
N GLY A 45 -34.83 -1.71 -12.18
CA GLY A 45 -34.97 -2.40 -10.89
C GLY A 45 -34.13 -1.81 -9.76
N GLY A 46 -33.33 -0.78 -10.03
CA GLY A 46 -32.61 -0.03 -9.00
C GLY A 46 -33.48 0.93 -8.18
N ASN A 47 -33.04 1.29 -7.01
CA ASN A 47 -33.69 2.27 -6.16
C ASN A 47 -32.68 3.22 -5.50
N TRP A 48 -33.17 4.35 -4.98
CA TRP A 48 -32.32 5.35 -4.32
C TRP A 48 -31.86 4.95 -2.91
N ASP A 49 -32.51 3.97 -2.28
CA ASP A 49 -32.10 3.46 -0.96
C ASP A 49 -30.73 2.79 -1.03
N TYR A 50 -30.44 2.15 -2.19
CA TYR A 50 -29.15 1.51 -2.46
C TYR A 50 -28.49 2.12 -3.67
N PHE A 51 -27.84 3.28 -3.50
CA PHE A 51 -27.31 4.09 -4.59
C PHE A 51 -26.40 3.32 -5.58
N LEU A 52 -25.47 2.50 -5.08
CA LEU A 52 -24.62 1.65 -5.93
C LEU A 52 -25.15 0.21 -6.03
N GLY A 53 -26.39 -0.03 -5.54
CA GLY A 53 -26.97 -1.36 -5.46
C GLY A 53 -26.49 -2.13 -4.22
N THR A 54 -26.78 -3.43 -4.22
CA THR A 54 -26.45 -4.34 -3.13
C THR A 54 -25.63 -5.52 -3.58
N ASP A 55 -25.00 -6.21 -2.63
CA ASP A 55 -24.27 -7.44 -2.87
C ASP A 55 -25.18 -8.69 -2.83
N ASN A 56 -24.56 -9.86 -2.91
CA ASN A 56 -25.22 -11.18 -2.96
C ASN A 56 -25.99 -11.57 -1.70
N ILE A 57 -25.86 -10.86 -0.61
CA ILE A 57 -26.64 -11.04 0.64
C ILE A 57 -27.41 -9.77 1.03
N GLY A 58 -27.49 -8.78 0.12
CA GLY A 58 -28.28 -7.58 0.27
C GLY A 58 -27.65 -6.49 1.13
N ARG A 59 -26.32 -6.47 1.28
CA ARG A 59 -25.61 -5.39 1.96
C ARG A 59 -25.42 -4.21 1.00
N ASP A 60 -25.48 -2.98 1.52
CA ASP A 60 -25.29 -1.76 0.73
C ASP A 60 -23.87 -1.66 0.16
N LEU A 61 -23.77 -1.61 -1.17
CA LEU A 61 -22.50 -1.61 -1.86
C LEU A 61 -21.74 -0.29 -1.68
N LEU A 62 -22.44 0.86 -1.60
CA LEU A 62 -21.81 2.15 -1.36
C LEU A 62 -21.12 2.18 0.01
N SER A 63 -21.84 1.83 1.06
CA SER A 63 -21.28 1.77 2.41
C SER A 63 -20.09 0.82 2.47
N ARG A 64 -20.19 -0.34 1.85
CA ARG A 64 -19.08 -1.32 1.79
C ARG A 64 -17.88 -0.79 1.02
N CYS A 65 -18.07 -0.06 -0.07
CA CYS A 65 -16.97 0.57 -0.81
C CYS A 65 -16.26 1.62 0.03
N LEU A 66 -16.99 2.47 0.74
CA LEU A 66 -16.42 3.49 1.63
C LEU A 66 -15.54 2.85 2.73
N TYR A 67 -16.05 1.84 3.41
CA TYR A 67 -15.29 1.08 4.41
C TYR A 67 -14.16 0.25 3.77
N GLY A 68 -14.39 -0.30 2.58
CA GLY A 68 -13.38 -1.03 1.80
C GLY A 68 -12.18 -0.16 1.43
N ILE A 69 -12.41 1.08 1.01
CA ILE A 69 -11.34 2.07 0.77
C ILE A 69 -10.52 2.24 2.05
N ARG A 70 -11.18 2.50 3.18
CA ARG A 70 -10.52 2.71 4.48
C ARG A 70 -9.65 1.51 4.88
N THR A 71 -10.20 0.30 4.76
CA THR A 71 -9.51 -0.94 5.16
C THR A 71 -8.34 -1.26 4.24
N SER A 72 -8.57 -1.32 2.93
CA SER A 72 -7.52 -1.66 1.95
C SER A 72 -6.41 -0.61 1.93
N PHE A 73 -6.76 0.69 1.99
CA PHE A 73 -5.80 1.77 2.07
C PHE A 73 -5.00 1.71 3.38
N GLY A 74 -5.66 1.47 4.50
CA GLY A 74 -5.00 1.34 5.81
C GLY A 74 -3.98 0.22 5.82
N ILE A 75 -4.35 -0.99 5.35
CA ILE A 75 -3.44 -2.13 5.28
C ILE A 75 -2.25 -1.80 4.36
N ALA A 76 -2.49 -1.20 3.19
CA ALA A 76 -1.43 -0.85 2.25
C ALA A 76 -0.47 0.19 2.83
N ILE A 77 -0.96 1.26 3.46
CA ILE A 77 -0.12 2.30 4.08
C ILE A 77 0.71 1.75 5.23
N PHE A 78 0.08 1.05 6.19
CA PHE A 78 0.82 0.53 7.35
C PHE A 78 1.81 -0.57 6.94
N GLY A 79 1.45 -1.43 5.98
CA GLY A 79 2.37 -2.40 5.39
C GLY A 79 3.57 -1.74 4.72
N LEU A 80 3.34 -0.65 3.97
CA LEU A 80 4.38 0.13 3.31
C LEU A 80 5.31 0.82 4.32
N ILE A 81 4.75 1.43 5.37
CA ILE A 81 5.54 2.06 6.46
C ILE A 81 6.41 1.02 7.15
N PHE A 82 5.86 -0.15 7.47
CA PHE A 82 6.61 -1.23 8.11
C PHE A 82 7.72 -1.77 7.19
N SER A 83 7.44 -1.93 5.90
CA SER A 83 8.42 -2.29 4.86
C SER A 83 9.57 -1.28 4.79
N ALA A 84 9.23 0.02 4.74
CA ALA A 84 10.22 1.08 4.72
C ALA A 84 11.06 1.11 6.01
N PHE A 85 10.44 0.94 7.16
CA PHE A 85 11.14 0.91 8.44
C PHE A 85 12.18 -0.22 8.48
N LEU A 86 11.79 -1.44 8.08
CA LEU A 86 12.72 -2.58 8.01
C LEU A 86 13.82 -2.35 6.97
N GLY A 87 13.43 -1.92 5.76
CA GLY A 87 14.38 -1.74 4.67
C GLY A 87 15.37 -0.60 4.94
N VAL A 88 14.90 0.53 5.46
CA VAL A 88 15.79 1.66 5.84
C VAL A 88 16.74 1.23 6.94
N SER A 89 16.25 0.55 7.98
CA SER A 89 17.09 0.10 9.10
C SER A 89 18.18 -0.87 8.63
N LEU A 90 17.80 -1.88 7.84
CA LEU A 90 18.74 -2.87 7.32
C LEU A 90 19.67 -2.28 6.26
N GLY A 91 19.20 -1.38 5.41
CA GLY A 91 20.02 -0.66 4.44
C GLY A 91 21.07 0.23 5.07
N LEU A 92 20.72 0.94 6.16
CA LEU A 92 21.66 1.74 6.96
C LEU A 92 22.70 0.84 7.65
N LEU A 93 22.26 -0.27 8.25
CA LEU A 93 23.15 -1.24 8.88
C LEU A 93 24.14 -1.83 7.85
N SER A 94 23.68 -2.16 6.66
CA SER A 94 24.50 -2.68 5.57
C SER A 94 25.51 -1.61 5.10
N GLY A 95 25.04 -0.40 4.75
CA GLY A 95 25.89 0.64 4.16
C GLY A 95 26.90 1.29 5.12
N LEU A 96 26.59 1.38 6.42
CA LEU A 96 27.45 1.95 7.47
C LEU A 96 28.23 0.89 8.25
N GLY A 97 27.82 -0.37 8.18
CA GLY A 97 28.47 -1.49 8.83
C GLY A 97 29.77 -1.91 8.13
N GLY A 98 30.46 -2.85 8.71
CA GLY A 98 31.65 -3.44 8.09
C GLY A 98 31.26 -4.45 6.99
N THR A 99 32.25 -4.90 6.24
CA THR A 99 32.08 -5.80 5.07
C THR A 99 31.28 -7.07 5.40
N TRP A 100 31.41 -7.61 6.59
CA TRP A 100 30.66 -8.79 7.04
C TRP A 100 29.17 -8.52 7.22
N VAL A 101 28.82 -7.37 7.85
CA VAL A 101 27.43 -6.95 8.04
C VAL A 101 26.78 -6.68 6.68
N ASP A 102 27.46 -5.95 5.81
CA ASP A 102 27.00 -5.67 4.45
C ASP A 102 26.73 -6.97 3.69
N ARG A 103 27.69 -7.88 3.67
CA ARG A 103 27.53 -9.16 2.97
C ARG A 103 26.37 -9.98 3.53
N SER A 104 26.23 -10.08 4.86
CA SER A 104 25.15 -10.85 5.48
C SER A 104 23.77 -10.27 5.16
N VAL A 105 23.59 -8.95 5.32
CA VAL A 105 22.32 -8.28 5.02
C VAL A 105 21.96 -8.41 3.54
N MET A 106 22.94 -8.23 2.64
CA MET A 106 22.67 -8.34 1.21
C MET A 106 22.39 -9.77 0.77
N THR A 107 23.04 -10.77 1.35
CA THR A 107 22.72 -12.18 1.08
C THR A 107 21.28 -12.49 1.45
N VAL A 108 20.80 -12.04 2.62
CA VAL A 108 19.40 -12.20 3.01
C VAL A 108 18.48 -11.44 2.04
N THR A 109 18.80 -10.19 1.72
CA THR A 109 18.04 -9.36 0.76
C THR A 109 17.91 -10.07 -0.60
N ASP A 110 19.01 -10.61 -1.11
CA ASP A 110 19.03 -11.30 -2.40
C ASP A 110 18.21 -12.59 -2.36
N THR A 111 18.25 -13.32 -1.23
CA THR A 111 17.40 -14.50 -1.03
C THR A 111 15.92 -14.14 -1.08
N PHE A 112 15.50 -13.05 -0.41
CA PHE A 112 14.10 -12.61 -0.42
C PHE A 112 13.63 -12.24 -1.83
N ILE A 113 14.43 -11.57 -2.63
CA ILE A 113 14.09 -11.17 -4.00
C ILE A 113 13.89 -12.38 -4.93
N THR A 114 14.59 -13.49 -4.68
CA THR A 114 14.42 -14.71 -5.50
C THR A 114 13.13 -15.47 -5.22
N LEU A 115 12.52 -15.24 -4.05
CA LEU A 115 11.30 -15.93 -3.65
C LEU A 115 10.06 -15.19 -4.19
N PRO A 116 9.07 -15.90 -4.72
CA PRO A 116 7.81 -15.27 -5.14
C PRO A 116 7.08 -14.65 -3.95
N ASN A 117 6.89 -13.33 -3.96
CA ASN A 117 6.29 -12.58 -2.86
C ASN A 117 4.93 -13.13 -2.41
N LEU A 118 4.07 -13.54 -3.35
CA LEU A 118 2.77 -14.12 -3.04
C LEU A 118 2.89 -15.45 -2.28
N LEU A 119 3.89 -16.29 -2.61
CA LEU A 119 4.09 -17.54 -1.88
C LEU A 119 4.54 -17.29 -0.44
N LEU A 120 5.46 -16.35 -0.22
CA LEU A 120 5.87 -15.95 1.12
C LEU A 120 4.70 -15.43 1.95
N LEU A 121 3.85 -14.58 1.35
CA LEU A 121 2.65 -14.07 2.00
C LEU A 121 1.67 -15.20 2.36
N LEU A 122 1.37 -16.08 1.42
CA LEU A 122 0.45 -17.21 1.64
C LEU A 122 0.97 -18.13 2.75
N CYS A 123 2.26 -18.48 2.74
CA CYS A 123 2.88 -19.28 3.80
C CYS A 123 2.82 -18.56 5.16
N GLY A 124 3.14 -17.26 5.21
CA GLY A 124 3.09 -16.49 6.45
C GLY A 124 1.68 -16.38 7.02
N ILE A 125 0.68 -16.12 6.18
CA ILE A 125 -0.72 -16.04 6.59
C ILE A 125 -1.24 -17.42 7.04
N ALA A 126 -0.84 -18.50 6.36
CA ALA A 126 -1.22 -19.86 6.75
C ALA A 126 -0.69 -20.24 8.13
N LEU A 127 0.48 -19.73 8.53
CA LEU A 127 1.10 -19.99 9.82
C LEU A 127 0.63 -19.07 10.94
N LEU A 128 0.40 -17.77 10.63
CA LEU A 128 0.14 -16.73 11.61
C LEU A 128 -1.34 -16.31 11.70
N GLY A 129 -2.16 -16.74 10.74
CA GLY A 129 -3.58 -16.38 10.66
C GLY A 129 -3.85 -15.19 9.75
N THR A 130 -5.16 -14.83 9.65
CA THR A 130 -5.69 -13.84 8.71
C THR A 130 -6.08 -12.51 9.37
N GLU A 131 -5.58 -12.24 10.56
CA GLU A 131 -5.82 -10.98 11.25
C GLU A 131 -5.22 -9.79 10.49
N ILE A 132 -5.87 -8.63 10.55
CA ILE A 132 -5.44 -7.44 9.79
C ILE A 132 -4.00 -7.05 10.11
N TRP A 133 -3.59 -7.12 11.39
CA TRP A 133 -2.22 -6.80 11.78
C TRP A 133 -1.20 -7.81 11.19
N VAL A 134 -1.58 -9.09 11.05
CA VAL A 134 -0.74 -10.11 10.39
C VAL A 134 -0.54 -9.74 8.92
N LEU A 135 -1.62 -9.35 8.22
CA LEU A 135 -1.54 -8.90 6.82
C LEU A 135 -0.59 -7.71 6.68
N ILE A 136 -0.70 -6.71 7.56
CA ILE A 136 0.19 -5.53 7.57
C ILE A 136 1.65 -5.94 7.75
N VAL A 137 1.93 -6.75 8.76
CA VAL A 137 3.30 -7.20 9.08
C VAL A 137 3.86 -8.05 7.94
N MET A 138 3.08 -8.98 7.40
CA MET A 138 3.53 -9.86 6.33
C MET A 138 3.80 -9.12 5.03
N ILE A 139 2.92 -8.18 4.63
CA ILE A 139 3.14 -7.32 3.47
C ILE A 139 4.45 -6.52 3.63
N GLY A 140 4.65 -5.93 4.78
CA GLY A 140 5.88 -5.18 5.06
C GLY A 140 7.12 -6.07 5.11
N PHE A 141 7.00 -7.27 5.68
CA PHE A 141 8.08 -8.25 5.75
C PHE A 141 8.49 -8.81 4.39
N VAL A 142 7.61 -8.82 3.42
CA VAL A 142 7.90 -9.34 2.07
C VAL A 142 8.44 -8.26 1.12
N ARG A 143 8.29 -6.97 1.45
CA ARG A 143 8.62 -5.84 0.56
C ARG A 143 9.79 -4.96 1.03
N TRP A 144 10.44 -5.28 2.14
CA TRP A 144 11.52 -4.46 2.72
C TRP A 144 12.81 -4.46 1.88
N GLU A 145 13.04 -5.51 1.09
CA GLU A 145 14.27 -5.76 0.33
C GLU A 145 14.58 -4.64 -0.68
N ALA A 146 13.55 -4.09 -1.31
CA ALA A 146 13.70 -2.99 -2.27
C ALA A 146 14.25 -1.73 -1.59
N TYR A 147 13.71 -1.38 -0.42
CA TYR A 147 14.17 -0.20 0.35
C TYR A 147 15.57 -0.41 0.93
N ALA A 148 15.88 -1.60 1.42
CA ALA A 148 17.21 -1.92 1.93
C ALA A 148 18.30 -1.70 0.85
N ARG A 149 18.04 -2.13 -0.36
CA ARG A 149 18.97 -1.97 -1.48
C ARG A 149 19.12 -0.50 -1.90
N ILE A 150 18.03 0.26 -1.99
CA ILE A 150 18.05 1.69 -2.30
C ILE A 150 18.85 2.45 -1.24
N VAL A 151 18.53 2.23 0.04
CA VAL A 151 19.20 2.93 1.15
C VAL A 151 20.68 2.59 1.21
N ARG A 152 21.04 1.31 1.07
CA ARG A 152 22.46 0.91 1.00
C ARG A 152 23.19 1.62 -0.13
N GLY A 153 22.62 1.66 -1.33
CA GLY A 153 23.22 2.35 -2.50
C GLY A 153 23.51 3.82 -2.21
N GLN A 154 22.54 4.52 -1.64
CA GLN A 154 22.68 5.92 -1.26
C GLN A 154 23.72 6.13 -0.14
N VAL A 155 23.72 5.27 0.89
CA VAL A 155 24.74 5.32 1.95
C VAL A 155 26.15 5.18 1.38
N LEU A 156 26.35 4.23 0.45
CA LEU A 156 27.66 4.03 -0.17
C LEU A 156 28.09 5.24 -1.00
N ALA A 157 27.16 5.90 -1.69
CA ALA A 157 27.43 7.13 -2.44
C ALA A 157 27.77 8.31 -1.52
N LEU A 158 27.07 8.44 -0.40
CA LEU A 158 27.25 9.56 0.53
C LEU A 158 28.47 9.41 1.46
N ARG A 159 28.87 8.18 1.82
CA ARG A 159 29.97 7.96 2.77
C ARG A 159 31.33 8.46 2.33
N GLY A 160 31.55 8.64 1.00
CA GLY A 160 32.76 9.23 0.42
C GLY A 160 32.69 10.75 0.23
N GLN A 161 31.64 11.41 0.67
CA GLN A 161 31.51 12.86 0.56
C GLN A 161 32.31 13.57 1.65
N GLY A 162 32.95 14.69 1.31
CA GLY A 162 33.85 15.43 2.21
C GLY A 162 33.24 15.84 3.55
N TYR A 163 31.94 16.19 3.59
CA TYR A 163 31.26 16.53 4.84
C TYR A 163 31.04 15.31 5.76
N VAL A 164 30.89 14.10 5.21
CA VAL A 164 30.80 12.86 6.00
C VAL A 164 32.17 12.49 6.56
N GLU A 165 33.23 12.65 5.75
CA GLU A 165 34.62 12.45 6.18
C GLU A 165 35.00 13.45 7.28
N ALA A 166 34.65 14.72 7.12
CA ALA A 166 34.87 15.75 8.15
C ALA A 166 34.13 15.41 9.46
N CYS A 167 32.87 14.94 9.37
CA CYS A 167 32.13 14.49 10.56
C CYS A 167 32.86 13.35 11.29
N ARG A 168 33.42 12.37 10.55
CA ARG A 168 34.19 11.26 11.14
C ARG A 168 35.49 11.72 11.73
N ALA A 169 36.22 12.63 11.07
CA ALA A 169 37.46 13.20 11.58
C ALA A 169 37.26 13.95 12.91
N LEU A 170 36.07 14.53 13.11
CA LEU A 170 35.65 15.17 14.37
C LEU A 170 35.10 14.18 15.42
N GLY A 171 35.26 12.85 15.20
CA GLY A 171 34.79 11.82 16.12
C GLY A 171 33.32 11.40 15.97
N GLY A 172 32.65 11.80 14.88
CA GLY A 172 31.26 11.42 14.60
C GLY A 172 31.14 9.91 14.30
N GLY A 173 30.38 9.20 15.13
CA GLY A 173 30.10 7.77 14.93
C GLY A 173 29.05 7.50 13.83
N ASN A 174 28.89 6.22 13.47
CA ASN A 174 27.96 5.79 12.40
C ASN A 174 26.51 6.22 12.64
N VAL A 175 26.04 6.24 13.90
CA VAL A 175 24.69 6.70 14.24
C VAL A 175 24.50 8.18 13.90
N ARG A 176 25.49 9.03 14.20
CA ARG A 176 25.45 10.46 13.87
C ARG A 176 25.47 10.66 12.36
N VAL A 177 26.32 9.93 11.64
CA VAL A 177 26.36 9.96 10.18
C VAL A 177 25.01 9.54 9.60
N ALA A 178 24.40 8.46 10.10
CA ALA A 178 23.09 7.98 9.66
C ALA A 178 22.00 9.04 9.84
N LEU A 179 21.85 9.57 11.07
CA LEU A 179 20.71 10.42 11.42
C LEU A 179 20.85 11.87 10.90
N VAL A 180 22.08 12.41 10.88
CA VAL A 180 22.32 13.83 10.54
C VAL A 180 22.61 14.02 9.05
N HIS A 181 23.29 13.07 8.44
CA HIS A 181 23.75 13.24 7.06
C HIS A 181 23.03 12.34 6.06
N VAL A 182 22.81 11.06 6.39
CA VAL A 182 22.25 10.10 5.44
C VAL A 182 20.72 10.21 5.37
N LEU A 183 20.01 10.07 6.47
CA LEU A 183 18.53 10.05 6.49
C LEU A 183 17.89 11.32 5.86
N PRO A 184 18.36 12.54 6.14
CA PRO A 184 17.80 13.73 5.48
C PRO A 184 17.98 13.71 3.96
N ASN A 185 19.15 13.24 3.48
CA ASN A 185 19.40 13.12 2.04
C ASN A 185 18.62 11.97 1.36
N LEU A 186 18.20 10.96 2.14
CA LEU A 186 17.36 9.87 1.66
C LEU A 186 15.88 10.23 1.57
N ALA A 187 15.41 11.27 2.25
CA ALA A 187 14.00 11.59 2.38
C ALA A 187 13.32 11.75 1.01
N GLY A 188 13.91 12.49 0.09
CA GLY A 188 13.37 12.67 -1.25
C GLY A 188 13.22 11.34 -2.02
N PRO A 189 14.31 10.61 -2.29
CA PRO A 189 14.25 9.32 -2.97
C PRO A 189 13.35 8.29 -2.27
N LEU A 190 13.28 8.29 -0.94
CA LEU A 190 12.40 7.38 -0.19
C LEU A 190 10.92 7.73 -0.39
N ILE A 191 10.54 9.00 -0.33
CA ILE A 191 9.15 9.44 -0.56
C ILE A 191 8.70 9.04 -1.95
N VAL A 192 9.51 9.27 -2.97
CA VAL A 192 9.22 8.85 -4.35
C VAL A 192 9.06 7.33 -4.43
N SER A 193 10.02 6.58 -3.89
CA SER A 193 9.98 5.12 -3.90
C SER A 193 8.74 4.55 -3.18
N LEU A 194 8.38 5.12 -2.03
CA LEU A 194 7.17 4.75 -1.28
C LEU A 194 5.90 5.02 -2.08
N THR A 195 5.80 6.21 -2.68
CA THR A 195 4.61 6.58 -3.47
C THR A 195 4.44 5.66 -4.67
N LEU A 196 5.52 5.37 -5.40
CA LEU A 196 5.50 4.47 -6.57
C LEU A 196 5.28 3.00 -6.19
N SER A 197 5.62 2.59 -4.96
CA SER A 197 5.40 1.22 -4.49
C SER A 197 3.98 0.98 -3.97
N PHE A 198 3.26 2.01 -3.57
CA PHE A 198 1.92 1.90 -2.98
C PHE A 198 0.92 1.13 -3.86
N PRO A 199 0.80 1.40 -5.19
CA PRO A 199 -0.08 0.63 -6.06
C PRO A 199 0.17 -0.88 -6.00
N GLY A 200 1.43 -1.29 -6.02
CA GLY A 200 1.80 -2.70 -5.94
C GLY A 200 1.42 -3.35 -4.61
N VAL A 201 1.54 -2.62 -3.51
CA VAL A 201 1.14 -3.09 -2.17
C VAL A 201 -0.38 -3.20 -2.05
N LEU A 202 -1.12 -2.21 -2.56
CA LEU A 202 -2.59 -2.24 -2.58
C LEU A 202 -3.12 -3.41 -3.42
N LEU A 203 -2.54 -3.63 -4.61
CA LEU A 203 -2.91 -4.76 -5.47
C LEU A 203 -2.56 -6.11 -4.85
N MET A 204 -1.49 -6.19 -4.06
CA MET A 204 -1.10 -7.40 -3.33
C MET A 204 -2.12 -7.71 -2.22
N GLU A 205 -2.55 -6.72 -1.42
CA GLU A 205 -3.64 -6.86 -0.44
C GLU A 205 -4.93 -7.30 -1.13
N ALA A 206 -5.30 -6.60 -2.20
CA ALA A 206 -6.51 -6.93 -2.95
C ALA A 206 -6.49 -8.35 -3.54
N GLY A 207 -5.34 -8.80 -4.04
CA GLY A 207 -5.15 -10.15 -4.54
C GLY A 207 -5.32 -11.23 -3.46
N LEU A 208 -4.74 -11.02 -2.27
CA LEU A 208 -4.92 -11.92 -1.12
C LEU A 208 -6.39 -11.97 -0.67
N SER A 209 -7.03 -10.82 -0.57
CA SER A 209 -8.43 -10.70 -0.18
C SER A 209 -9.37 -11.32 -1.23
N PHE A 210 -9.06 -11.15 -2.52
CA PHE A 210 -9.76 -11.81 -3.63
C PHE A 210 -9.67 -13.35 -3.55
N LEU A 211 -8.49 -13.89 -3.20
CA LEU A 211 -8.27 -15.32 -3.01
C LEU A 211 -8.90 -15.88 -1.71
N GLY A 212 -9.48 -15.01 -0.87
CA GLY A 212 -10.13 -15.41 0.39
C GLY A 212 -9.18 -15.58 1.58
N VAL A 213 -7.88 -15.34 1.40
CA VAL A 213 -6.86 -15.45 2.46
C VAL A 213 -6.44 -14.08 3.04
N GLY A 214 -6.97 -13.00 2.51
CA GLY A 214 -6.78 -11.64 3.03
C GLY A 214 -7.75 -11.26 4.15
N VAL A 215 -8.36 -10.08 4.04
CA VAL A 215 -9.33 -9.56 5.02
C VAL A 215 -10.53 -10.49 5.15
N GLN A 216 -10.87 -10.86 6.40
CA GLN A 216 -11.97 -11.78 6.67
C GLN A 216 -13.30 -11.06 6.98
N PRO A 217 -14.47 -11.74 6.75
CA PRO A 217 -15.75 -11.20 7.15
C PRO A 217 -15.80 -10.95 8.67
N PRO A 218 -16.59 -9.97 9.14
CA PRO A 218 -17.52 -9.13 8.35
C PRO A 218 -16.85 -7.91 7.70
N THR A 219 -15.55 -7.69 7.91
CA THR A 219 -14.84 -6.50 7.45
C THR A 219 -14.86 -6.39 5.92
N ALA A 220 -15.24 -5.21 5.41
CA ALA A 220 -15.19 -4.91 3.99
C ALA A 220 -13.76 -4.54 3.57
N SER A 221 -13.25 -5.12 2.47
CA SER A 221 -12.10 -4.65 1.70
C SER A 221 -12.44 -4.68 0.22
N LEU A 222 -11.79 -3.83 -0.57
CA LEU A 222 -12.09 -3.74 -2.00
C LEU A 222 -11.79 -5.06 -2.72
N GLY A 223 -10.65 -5.70 -2.40
CA GLY A 223 -10.26 -6.97 -3.01
C GLY A 223 -11.22 -8.11 -2.65
N ARG A 224 -11.70 -8.15 -1.41
CA ARG A 224 -12.70 -9.13 -0.98
C ARG A 224 -14.02 -8.95 -1.70
N MET A 225 -14.50 -7.70 -1.84
CA MET A 225 -15.74 -7.41 -2.57
C MET A 225 -15.65 -7.88 -4.04
N ILE A 226 -14.50 -7.70 -4.67
CA ILE A 226 -14.25 -8.22 -6.03
C ILE A 226 -14.36 -9.75 -6.05
N GLY A 227 -13.76 -10.42 -5.05
CA GLY A 227 -13.83 -11.88 -4.93
C GLY A 227 -15.25 -12.40 -4.70
N GLU A 228 -16.00 -11.78 -3.80
CA GLU A 228 -17.40 -12.12 -3.49
C GLU A 228 -18.31 -11.92 -4.71
N GLY A 229 -18.03 -10.94 -5.57
CA GLY A 229 -18.84 -10.63 -6.75
C GLY A 229 -18.49 -11.41 -8.01
N ARG A 230 -17.39 -12.18 -8.04
CA ARG A 230 -16.92 -12.87 -9.28
C ARG A 230 -17.95 -13.84 -9.87
N ASP A 231 -18.69 -14.54 -9.02
CA ASP A 231 -19.67 -15.53 -9.43
C ASP A 231 -20.98 -14.88 -9.94
N TYR A 232 -21.10 -13.57 -9.76
CA TYR A 232 -22.28 -12.75 -10.14
C TYR A 232 -22.02 -11.82 -11.32
N LEU A 233 -20.85 -11.87 -11.97
CA LEU A 233 -20.45 -10.95 -13.04
C LEU A 233 -21.45 -10.81 -14.19
N ILE A 234 -22.19 -11.89 -14.52
CA ILE A 234 -23.18 -11.88 -15.59
C ILE A 234 -24.46 -11.15 -15.16
N ASN A 235 -24.92 -11.36 -13.92
CA ASN A 235 -26.22 -10.91 -13.45
C ASN A 235 -26.14 -9.66 -12.53
N ALA A 236 -25.00 -9.45 -11.88
CA ALA A 236 -24.77 -8.37 -10.91
C ALA A 236 -23.31 -7.87 -10.95
N TRP A 237 -22.88 -7.43 -12.14
CA TRP A 237 -21.50 -7.00 -12.43
C TRP A 237 -21.01 -5.89 -11.49
N TRP A 238 -21.92 -5.05 -10.98
CA TRP A 238 -21.60 -3.91 -10.09
C TRP A 238 -20.91 -4.34 -8.81
N ILE A 239 -21.20 -5.55 -8.30
CA ILE A 239 -20.61 -6.07 -7.06
C ILE A 239 -19.09 -6.16 -7.15
N SER A 240 -18.53 -6.63 -8.26
CA SER A 240 -17.09 -6.67 -8.53
C SER A 240 -16.59 -5.45 -9.29
N GLY A 241 -17.38 -4.93 -10.23
CA GLY A 241 -16.98 -3.86 -11.15
C GLY A 241 -16.73 -2.53 -10.43
N ILE A 242 -17.61 -2.13 -9.53
CA ILE A 242 -17.46 -0.86 -8.80
C ILE A 242 -16.22 -0.86 -7.89
N PRO A 243 -15.98 -1.86 -7.02
CA PRO A 243 -14.73 -1.92 -6.26
C PRO A 243 -13.47 -2.00 -7.13
N SER A 244 -13.54 -2.66 -8.29
CA SER A 244 -12.42 -2.71 -9.24
C SER A 244 -12.09 -1.32 -9.80
N ILE A 245 -13.10 -0.54 -10.21
CA ILE A 245 -12.91 0.83 -10.68
C ILE A 245 -12.27 1.70 -9.58
N ILE A 246 -12.68 1.53 -8.32
CA ILE A 246 -12.10 2.26 -7.19
C ILE A 246 -10.62 1.92 -7.02
N ILE A 247 -10.23 0.62 -7.04
CA ILE A 247 -8.82 0.21 -6.96
C ILE A 247 -8.01 0.79 -8.10
N VAL A 248 -8.51 0.69 -9.34
CA VAL A 248 -7.84 1.26 -10.52
C VAL A 248 -7.67 2.76 -10.38
N SER A 249 -8.70 3.48 -9.91
CA SER A 249 -8.61 4.93 -9.69
C SER A 249 -7.55 5.28 -8.63
N ILE A 250 -7.52 4.58 -7.49
CA ILE A 250 -6.51 4.79 -6.44
C ILE A 250 -5.11 4.55 -7.00
N THR A 251 -4.90 3.43 -7.69
CA THR A 251 -3.58 3.05 -8.22
C THR A 251 -3.08 4.05 -9.26
N LEU A 252 -3.94 4.49 -10.19
CA LEU A 252 -3.60 5.50 -11.19
C LEU A 252 -3.26 6.85 -10.55
N LEU A 253 -4.04 7.31 -9.58
CA LEU A 253 -3.77 8.57 -8.90
C LEU A 253 -2.45 8.53 -8.13
N PHE A 254 -2.15 7.43 -7.44
CA PHE A 254 -0.85 7.25 -6.77
C PHE A 254 0.31 7.25 -7.76
N GLN A 255 0.16 6.56 -8.90
CA GLN A 255 1.20 6.54 -9.93
C GLN A 255 1.48 7.96 -10.45
N LEU A 256 0.43 8.72 -10.81
CA LEU A 256 0.57 10.09 -11.30
C LEU A 256 1.18 11.04 -10.25
N VAL A 257 0.85 10.87 -8.97
CA VAL A 257 1.47 11.64 -7.88
C VAL A 257 2.94 11.26 -7.73
N GLY A 258 3.27 9.96 -7.77
CA GLY A 258 4.63 9.46 -7.66
C GLY A 258 5.53 9.96 -8.79
N ASP A 259 5.06 9.88 -10.04
CA ASP A 259 5.79 10.38 -11.21
C ASP A 259 6.01 11.90 -11.11
N GLY A 260 4.99 12.65 -10.73
CA GLY A 260 5.10 14.11 -10.55
C GLY A 260 5.99 14.53 -9.37
N LEU A 261 6.11 13.73 -8.32
CA LEU A 261 7.07 13.94 -7.24
C LEU A 261 8.49 13.65 -7.70
N ARG A 262 8.68 12.57 -8.44
CA ARG A 262 9.97 12.19 -9.02
C ARG A 262 10.52 13.30 -9.92
N ASP A 263 9.71 13.78 -10.86
CA ASP A 263 10.12 14.86 -11.78
C ASP A 263 10.58 16.11 -11.05
N ARG A 264 9.91 16.48 -9.95
CA ARG A 264 10.32 17.64 -9.14
C ARG A 264 11.63 17.43 -8.41
N ILE A 265 11.84 16.25 -7.82
CA ILE A 265 13.07 15.95 -7.08
C ILE A 265 14.26 15.84 -8.03
N ASP A 266 14.10 15.24 -9.21
CA ASP A 266 15.16 15.12 -10.22
C ASP A 266 15.58 16.50 -10.77
N VAL A 267 14.67 17.46 -10.91
CA VAL A 267 15.01 18.85 -11.32
C VAL A 267 15.87 19.54 -10.26
N TYR A 268 15.54 19.40 -8.96
CA TYR A 268 16.32 20.02 -7.88
C TYR A 268 17.69 19.39 -7.65
N SER A 269 17.94 18.17 -8.14
CA SER A 269 19.24 17.50 -8.03
C SER A 269 20.24 17.88 -9.13
N ASN A 270 19.77 18.55 -10.20
CA ASN A 270 20.59 18.94 -11.36
C ASN A 270 20.96 20.45 -11.39
N ASP A 271 20.43 21.24 -10.44
CA ASP A 271 20.82 22.63 -10.17
C ASP A 271 21.77 22.71 -8.95
#